data_95e45f0808ad0d78ed968e868c42e9b1
#
_entry.id   95e45f0808ad0d78ed968e868c42e9b1
#
_cell.length_a   1.000
_cell.length_b   1.000
_cell.length_c   1.000
_cell.angle_alpha   90.00
_cell.angle_beta   90.00
_cell.angle_gamma   90.00
#
_symmetry.space_group_name_H-M   'P 1'
#
loop_
_entity.id
_entity.type
_entity.pdbx_description
1 polymer ?
#
loop_
_entity_poly.entity_id
_entity_poly.type
_entity_poly.pdbx_seq_one_letter_code
_entity_poly.pdbx_strand_id
1 'polypeptide(L)'
;NLGRVEIDAVNRGGPARAAEWRLNKLRLGVPEARLNASGNWAAMAGEGGAAPQRRTALNFTLDVDDSGALLTRFGREGAVRGGKGRIEGSIGWIGSPLSIDYPSMSGQLRADFERGQFLQVEPGAGRLLGVLSLQALPRRLLLDFKDVFSEGFAFDFVRGDAQIEKGVATTNNLQMKGINAAVLLEGRADIARETQDIHAVVVPELNAGTASLLASAINPAVGLGSFLAQFL
;
A
#
# COMPACT_ATOMS: atom_id res chain seq x y z
N ASN A 1 9.04 1.58 -22.12
CA ASN A 1 9.94 2.75 -21.99
C ASN A 1 9.98 3.18 -20.51
N LEU A 2 11.17 3.08 -19.88
CA LEU A 2 11.39 3.41 -18.45
C LEU A 2 11.54 4.93 -18.21
N GLY A 3 11.42 5.74 -19.25
CA GLY A 3 11.59 7.18 -19.16
C GLY A 3 13.05 7.59 -18.92
N ARG A 4 13.24 8.69 -18.16
CA ARG A 4 14.57 9.21 -17.82
C ARG A 4 15.10 8.49 -16.59
N VAL A 5 16.32 7.97 -16.68
CA VAL A 5 17.01 7.30 -15.58
C VAL A 5 18.28 8.07 -15.23
N GLU A 6 18.50 8.36 -13.95
CA GLU A 6 19.72 8.94 -13.40
C GLU A 6 20.17 8.09 -12.22
N ILE A 7 21.41 7.61 -12.26
CA ILE A 7 21.98 6.75 -11.21
C ILE A 7 23.32 7.32 -10.77
N ASP A 8 23.51 7.47 -9.47
CA ASP A 8 24.78 7.76 -8.82
C ASP A 8 25.03 6.70 -7.76
N ALA A 9 26.05 5.86 -8.00
CA ALA A 9 26.40 4.78 -7.10
C ALA A 9 27.92 4.66 -6.97
N VAL A 10 28.37 4.33 -5.78
CA VAL A 10 29.79 4.14 -5.47
C VAL A 10 30.03 2.78 -4.86
N ASN A 11 31.13 2.14 -5.26
CA ASN A 11 31.62 0.96 -4.59
C ASN A 11 32.67 1.39 -3.55
N ARG A 12 32.37 1.19 -2.28
CA ARG A 12 33.34 1.33 -1.20
C ARG A 12 34.10 0.03 -1.08
N GLY A 13 35.24 -0.04 -1.81
CA GLY A 13 36.12 -1.20 -1.82
C GLY A 13 36.64 -1.53 -0.43
N GLY A 14 36.88 -2.80 -0.23
CA GLY A 14 37.44 -3.41 0.98
C GLY A 14 37.68 -4.90 0.71
N PRO A 15 38.21 -5.68 1.67
CA PRO A 15 38.19 -7.13 1.56
C PRO A 15 36.75 -7.55 1.19
N ALA A 16 36.60 -8.62 0.40
CA ALA A 16 35.32 -9.05 -0.17
C ALA A 16 34.13 -9.11 0.86
N ARG A 17 34.48 -9.30 2.14
CA ARG A 17 33.52 -9.29 3.28
C ARG A 17 33.08 -7.88 3.74
N ALA A 18 33.80 -6.82 3.35
CA ALA A 18 33.51 -5.44 3.77
C ALA A 18 33.10 -4.53 2.58
N ALA A 19 33.10 -5.05 1.35
CA ALA A 19 32.73 -4.28 0.18
C ALA A 19 31.25 -3.90 0.24
N GLU A 20 30.96 -2.60 0.14
CA GLU A 20 29.62 -2.03 0.11
C GLU A 20 29.39 -1.30 -1.21
N TRP A 21 28.28 -1.60 -1.88
CA TRP A 21 27.75 -0.75 -2.92
C TRP A 21 26.74 0.22 -2.30
N ARG A 22 27.00 1.51 -2.43
CA ARG A 22 26.12 2.56 -1.99
C ARG A 22 25.48 3.22 -3.19
N LEU A 23 24.17 3.20 -3.21
CA LEU A 23 23.34 3.98 -4.13
C LEU A 23 23.09 5.35 -3.49
N ASN A 24 23.83 6.38 -3.93
CA ASN A 24 23.61 7.74 -3.43
C ASN A 24 22.28 8.30 -3.97
N LYS A 25 21.96 7.94 -5.23
CA LYS A 25 20.81 8.48 -5.93
C LYS A 25 20.38 7.55 -7.05
N LEU A 26 19.11 7.24 -7.09
CA LEU A 26 18.40 6.70 -8.24
C LEU A 26 17.21 7.62 -8.52
N ARG A 27 17.09 8.13 -9.72
CA ARG A 27 15.90 8.82 -10.20
C ARG A 27 15.36 8.15 -11.44
N LEU A 28 14.09 7.79 -11.40
CA LEU A 28 13.34 7.32 -12.56
C LEU A 28 12.18 8.28 -12.77
N GLY A 29 12.06 8.82 -13.98
CA GLY A 29 11.01 9.75 -14.33
C GLY A 29 10.24 9.31 -15.57
N VAL A 30 8.94 9.16 -15.42
CA VAL A 30 7.95 9.00 -16.50
C VAL A 30 6.95 10.15 -16.39
N PRO A 31 6.16 10.44 -17.44
CA PRO A 31 5.18 11.53 -17.38
C PRO A 31 4.23 11.45 -16.18
N GLU A 32 3.87 10.22 -15.77
CA GLU A 32 2.88 9.94 -14.73
C GLU A 32 3.46 9.87 -13.33
N ALA A 33 4.80 9.69 -13.18
CA ALA A 33 5.42 9.49 -11.88
C ALA A 33 6.92 9.77 -11.86
N ARG A 34 7.43 10.04 -10.66
CA ARG A 34 8.86 10.20 -10.37
C ARG A 34 9.24 9.37 -9.15
N LEU A 35 10.19 8.44 -9.33
CA LEU A 35 10.79 7.67 -8.26
C LEU A 35 12.14 8.26 -7.92
N ASN A 36 12.37 8.53 -6.64
CA ASN A 36 13.66 8.83 -6.06
C ASN A 36 14.01 7.72 -5.06
N ALA A 37 15.22 7.19 -5.12
CA ALA A 37 15.67 6.19 -4.17
C ALA A 37 17.16 6.37 -3.84
N SER A 38 17.52 5.90 -2.65
CA SER A 38 18.89 5.75 -2.19
C SER A 38 19.00 4.50 -1.33
N GLY A 39 20.22 4.00 -1.10
CA GLY A 39 20.34 2.80 -0.29
C GLY A 39 21.72 2.17 -0.37
N ASN A 40 21.78 0.91 0.01
CA ASN A 40 23.02 0.16 -0.05
C ASN A 40 22.79 -1.36 -0.26
N TRP A 41 23.85 -1.99 -0.72
CA TRP A 41 23.97 -3.43 -0.79
C TRP A 41 25.28 -3.83 -0.10
N ALA A 42 25.18 -4.38 1.10
CA ALA A 42 26.32 -4.61 1.98
C ALA A 42 26.30 -6.03 2.55
N ALA A 43 27.48 -6.51 2.95
CA ALA A 43 27.60 -7.76 3.67
C ALA A 43 26.97 -7.61 5.08
N MET A 44 26.27 -8.65 5.50
CA MET A 44 25.81 -8.78 6.88
C MET A 44 26.90 -9.44 7.72
N ALA A 45 27.00 -9.04 8.98
CA ALA A 45 27.83 -9.77 9.95
C ALA A 45 27.27 -11.18 10.09
N GLY A 46 28.05 -12.19 9.68
CA GLY A 46 27.66 -13.60 9.82
C GLY A 46 27.88 -14.06 11.26
N GLU A 47 26.88 -14.65 11.88
CA GLU A 47 27.04 -15.40 13.11
C GLU A 47 27.57 -16.81 12.77
N GLY A 48 28.59 -17.28 13.52
CA GLY A 48 28.96 -18.70 13.54
C GLY A 48 29.67 -19.27 12.30
N GLY A 49 30.40 -18.45 11.50
CA GLY A 49 31.21 -18.97 10.38
C GLY A 49 30.45 -19.29 9.09
N ALA A 50 29.18 -18.97 9.01
CA ALA A 50 28.39 -19.06 7.78
C ALA A 50 28.94 -18.12 6.69
N ALA A 51 28.72 -18.49 5.41
CA ALA A 51 29.09 -17.63 4.28
C ALA A 51 28.41 -16.25 4.45
N PRO A 52 29.13 -15.13 4.20
CA PRO A 52 28.59 -13.80 4.39
C PRO A 52 27.41 -13.57 3.46
N GLN A 53 26.24 -13.42 4.02
CA GLN A 53 25.07 -12.99 3.27
C GLN A 53 25.15 -11.48 3.02
N ARG A 54 24.52 -11.03 1.97
CA ARG A 54 24.40 -9.60 1.66
C ARG A 54 22.96 -9.17 1.77
N ARG A 55 22.77 -7.94 2.22
CA ARG A 55 21.45 -7.32 2.33
C ARG A 55 21.37 -6.11 1.43
N THR A 56 20.24 -5.98 0.74
CA THR A 56 19.84 -4.76 0.08
C THR A 56 18.94 -3.96 1.02
N ALA A 57 19.17 -2.67 1.12
CA ALA A 57 18.30 -1.73 1.82
C ALA A 57 18.10 -0.49 0.96
N LEU A 58 16.84 -0.07 0.80
CA LEU A 58 16.44 1.08 -0.01
C LEU A 58 15.51 1.99 0.78
N ASN A 59 15.75 3.30 0.69
CA ASN A 59 14.78 4.33 1.04
C ASN A 59 14.28 4.92 -0.28
N PHE A 60 12.99 5.13 -0.40
CA PHE A 60 12.43 5.65 -1.64
C PHE A 60 11.24 6.56 -1.41
N THR A 61 11.00 7.41 -2.41
CA THR A 61 9.81 8.23 -2.56
C THR A 61 9.34 8.12 -4.01
N LEU A 62 8.11 7.72 -4.20
CA LEU A 62 7.42 7.68 -5.48
C LEU A 62 6.33 8.76 -5.48
N ASP A 63 6.58 9.85 -6.19
CA ASP A 63 5.57 10.87 -6.48
C ASP A 63 4.79 10.45 -7.72
N VAL A 64 3.48 10.38 -7.61
CA VAL A 64 2.55 9.97 -8.66
C VAL A 64 1.68 11.15 -9.04
N ASP A 65 1.74 11.57 -10.29
CA ASP A 65 0.91 12.64 -10.84
C ASP A 65 -0.41 12.12 -11.42
N ASP A 66 -0.44 10.85 -11.88
CA ASP A 66 -1.64 10.14 -12.36
C ASP A 66 -1.51 8.63 -12.11
N SER A 67 -2.25 8.15 -11.12
CA SER A 67 -2.23 6.73 -10.73
C SER A 67 -2.83 5.82 -11.81
N GLY A 68 -3.87 6.28 -12.49
CA GLY A 68 -4.51 5.51 -13.55
C GLY A 68 -3.59 5.29 -14.74
N ALA A 69 -2.93 6.37 -15.19
CA ALA A 69 -1.97 6.30 -16.29
C ALA A 69 -0.73 5.47 -15.90
N LEU A 70 -0.26 5.58 -14.65
CA LEU A 70 0.85 4.78 -14.14
C LEU A 70 0.50 3.28 -14.12
N LEU A 71 -0.69 2.91 -13.62
CA LEU A 71 -1.17 1.54 -13.60
C LEU A 71 -1.35 0.97 -14.99
N THR A 72 -1.86 1.76 -15.92
CA THR A 72 -1.96 1.40 -17.35
C THR A 72 -0.60 1.07 -17.95
N ARG A 73 0.44 1.87 -17.63
CA ARG A 73 1.83 1.58 -18.04
C ARG A 73 2.34 0.23 -17.52
N PHE A 74 1.90 -0.19 -16.36
CA PHE A 74 2.22 -1.50 -15.76
C PHE A 74 1.25 -2.62 -16.20
N GLY A 75 0.41 -2.39 -17.20
CA GLY A 75 -0.52 -3.40 -17.72
C GLY A 75 -1.77 -3.63 -16.87
N ARG A 76 -2.10 -2.68 -15.99
CA ARG A 76 -3.30 -2.69 -15.16
C ARG A 76 -4.28 -1.61 -15.63
N GLU A 77 -4.75 -1.75 -16.87
CA GLU A 77 -5.72 -0.83 -17.45
C GLU A 77 -7.06 -0.88 -16.71
N GLY A 78 -7.72 0.26 -16.59
CA GLY A 78 -9.07 0.35 -16.05
C GLY A 78 -9.20 0.08 -14.54
N ALA A 79 -8.12 -0.04 -13.79
CA ALA A 79 -8.18 -0.24 -12.34
C ALA A 79 -8.51 1.05 -11.58
N VAL A 80 -7.87 2.15 -11.98
CA VAL A 80 -8.02 3.47 -11.35
C VAL A 80 -8.10 4.53 -12.44
N ARG A 81 -8.84 5.58 -12.19
CA ARG A 81 -8.86 6.82 -12.98
C ARG A 81 -8.35 7.97 -12.14
N GLY A 82 -7.40 8.74 -12.69
CA GLY A 82 -6.75 9.85 -11.99
C GLY A 82 -6.01 9.37 -10.73
N GLY A 83 -6.10 10.14 -9.67
CA GLY A 83 -5.40 9.89 -8.42
C GLY A 83 -3.96 10.40 -8.47
N LYS A 84 -3.70 11.44 -7.65
CA LYS A 84 -2.37 12.01 -7.45
C LYS A 84 -1.92 11.70 -6.03
N GLY A 85 -0.65 11.37 -5.84
CA GLY A 85 -0.20 11.07 -4.49
C GLY A 85 1.27 10.71 -4.39
N ARG A 86 1.58 10.12 -3.24
CA ARG A 86 2.94 9.73 -2.89
C ARG A 86 2.95 8.40 -2.16
N ILE A 87 3.95 7.59 -2.47
CA ILE A 87 4.35 6.45 -1.66
C ILE A 87 5.78 6.71 -1.22
N GLU A 88 6.04 6.60 0.07
CA GLU A 88 7.39 6.71 0.63
C GLU A 88 7.65 5.57 1.60
N GLY A 89 8.91 5.22 1.78
CA GLY A 89 9.25 4.17 2.71
C GLY A 89 10.69 3.71 2.66
N SER A 90 10.93 2.70 3.47
CA SER A 90 12.17 1.95 3.48
C SER A 90 11.86 0.47 3.38
N ILE A 91 12.60 -0.23 2.52
CA ILE A 91 12.50 -1.68 2.35
C ILE A 91 13.90 -2.29 2.30
N GLY A 92 14.00 -3.52 2.76
CA GLY A 92 15.25 -4.27 2.63
C GLY A 92 14.97 -5.76 2.58
N TRP A 93 15.87 -6.49 1.94
CA TRP A 93 15.80 -7.94 1.80
C TRP A 93 17.20 -8.55 1.76
N ILE A 94 17.31 -9.84 2.01
CA ILE A 94 18.55 -10.59 1.87
C ILE A 94 18.75 -10.88 0.38
N GLY A 95 19.93 -10.53 -0.14
CA GLY A 95 20.28 -10.80 -1.54
C GLY A 95 20.61 -9.56 -2.35
N SER A 96 20.58 -9.74 -3.67
CA SER A 96 20.95 -8.74 -4.67
C SER A 96 19.86 -7.67 -4.84
N PRO A 97 20.23 -6.40 -5.12
CA PRO A 97 19.26 -5.37 -5.50
C PRO A 97 18.51 -5.67 -6.80
N LEU A 98 19.02 -6.59 -7.63
CA LEU A 98 18.39 -6.98 -8.90
C LEU A 98 17.44 -8.18 -8.76
N SER A 99 17.37 -8.80 -7.58
CA SER A 99 16.49 -9.94 -7.30
C SER A 99 15.91 -9.81 -5.91
N ILE A 100 14.63 -9.47 -5.85
CA ILE A 100 13.93 -9.27 -4.58
C ILE A 100 13.63 -10.63 -3.96
N ASP A 101 14.09 -10.81 -2.71
CA ASP A 101 13.71 -11.94 -1.88
C ASP A 101 12.53 -11.57 -0.99
N TYR A 102 11.32 -11.85 -1.48
CA TYR A 102 10.09 -11.51 -0.76
C TYR A 102 10.01 -12.12 0.64
N PRO A 103 10.41 -13.40 0.89
CA PRO A 103 10.35 -13.99 2.22
C PRO A 103 11.21 -13.29 3.27
N SER A 104 12.31 -12.65 2.90
CA SER A 104 13.15 -11.88 3.82
C SER A 104 12.86 -10.39 3.84
N MET A 105 11.90 -9.94 3.01
CA MET A 105 11.57 -8.52 2.90
C MET A 105 11.08 -7.97 4.22
N SER A 106 11.62 -6.81 4.61
CA SER A 106 11.20 -6.05 5.78
C SER A 106 11.28 -4.56 5.50
N GLY A 107 10.45 -3.78 6.20
CA GLY A 107 10.43 -2.32 6.01
C GLY A 107 9.14 -1.68 6.43
N GLN A 108 8.96 -0.45 5.96
CA GLN A 108 7.75 0.34 6.22
C GLN A 108 7.41 1.18 5.00
N LEU A 109 6.12 1.36 4.78
CA LEU A 109 5.56 2.14 3.68
C LEU A 109 4.53 3.12 4.23
N ARG A 110 4.46 4.30 3.63
CA ARG A 110 3.37 5.25 3.77
C ARG A 110 2.82 5.59 2.40
N ALA A 111 1.52 5.60 2.27
CA ALA A 111 0.81 6.01 1.06
C ALA A 111 -0.15 7.15 1.38
N ASP A 112 -0.18 8.17 0.50
CA ASP A 112 -1.14 9.26 0.55
C ASP A 112 -1.50 9.66 -0.89
N PHE A 113 -2.75 9.41 -1.26
CA PHE A 113 -3.30 9.70 -2.58
C PHE A 113 -4.55 10.53 -2.46
N GLU A 114 -4.78 11.40 -3.43
CA GLU A 114 -5.93 12.29 -3.49
C GLU A 114 -6.61 12.19 -4.85
N ARG A 115 -7.94 12.40 -4.83
CA ARG A 115 -8.78 12.65 -6.02
C ARG A 115 -8.62 11.62 -7.13
N GLY A 116 -9.06 10.41 -6.87
CA GLY A 116 -9.09 9.35 -7.86
C GLY A 116 -10.41 8.57 -7.81
N GLN A 117 -10.52 7.62 -8.70
CA GLN A 117 -11.68 6.73 -8.76
C GLN A 117 -11.21 5.31 -9.04
N PHE A 118 -11.51 4.38 -8.14
CA PHE A 118 -11.46 2.96 -8.47
C PHE A 118 -12.57 2.68 -9.46
N LEU A 119 -12.21 2.18 -10.63
CA LEU A 119 -13.18 1.82 -11.65
C LEU A 119 -13.75 0.44 -11.35
N GLN A 120 -14.85 0.08 -12.01
CA GLN A 120 -15.41 -1.27 -11.92
C GLN A 120 -14.33 -2.29 -12.26
N VAL A 121 -13.94 -3.08 -11.29
CA VAL A 121 -12.99 -4.17 -11.49
C VAL A 121 -13.82 -5.43 -11.74
N GLU A 122 -13.47 -6.19 -12.78
CA GLU A 122 -14.08 -7.49 -13.07
C GLU A 122 -14.22 -8.38 -11.80
N PRO A 123 -15.13 -9.36 -11.78
CA PRO A 123 -15.57 -10.10 -10.57
C PRO A 123 -14.47 -10.68 -9.65
N GLY A 124 -13.20 -10.65 -10.08
CA GLY A 124 -12.05 -11.06 -9.27
C GLY A 124 -11.69 -10.10 -8.14
N ALA A 125 -11.87 -8.79 -8.31
CA ALA A 125 -11.63 -7.82 -7.22
C ALA A 125 -12.87 -7.62 -6.34
N GLY A 126 -14.06 -7.99 -6.81
CA GLY A 126 -15.24 -8.18 -5.95
C GLY A 126 -15.02 -9.22 -4.85
N ARG A 127 -14.01 -10.09 -4.98
CA ARG A 127 -13.56 -10.96 -3.87
C ARG A 127 -12.92 -10.18 -2.72
N LEU A 128 -12.29 -9.04 -2.95
CA LEU A 128 -11.81 -8.17 -1.88
C LEU A 128 -12.98 -7.54 -1.10
N LEU A 129 -14.07 -7.24 -1.78
CA LEU A 129 -15.31 -6.76 -1.15
C LEU A 129 -16.12 -7.93 -0.56
N GLY A 130 -15.94 -9.15 -1.04
CA GLY A 130 -16.59 -10.37 -0.53
C GLY A 130 -16.02 -10.90 0.78
N VAL A 131 -14.82 -10.44 1.18
CA VAL A 131 -14.21 -10.72 2.50
C VAL A 131 -14.77 -9.79 3.58
N LEU A 132 -15.49 -8.75 3.20
CA LEU A 132 -16.33 -8.03 4.15
C LEU A 132 -17.30 -9.05 4.76
N SER A 133 -17.17 -9.30 6.06
CA SER A 133 -18.15 -10.08 6.82
C SER A 133 -19.51 -9.38 6.81
N LEU A 134 -20.13 -9.31 5.63
CA LEU A 134 -21.45 -8.73 5.40
C LEU A 134 -22.55 -9.52 6.13
N GLN A 135 -22.19 -10.68 6.69
CA GLN A 135 -23.13 -11.54 7.45
C GLN A 135 -23.67 -10.89 8.71
N ALA A 136 -23.00 -9.86 9.24
CA ALA A 136 -23.43 -9.13 10.43
C ALA A 136 -24.26 -7.86 10.13
N LEU A 137 -24.40 -7.46 8.85
CA LEU A 137 -25.11 -6.25 8.48
C LEU A 137 -26.60 -6.52 8.19
N PRO A 138 -27.53 -5.64 8.61
CA PRO A 138 -28.92 -5.70 8.21
C PRO A 138 -29.07 -5.71 6.68
N ARG A 139 -30.01 -6.48 6.17
CA ARG A 139 -30.22 -6.73 4.72
C ARG A 139 -30.34 -5.45 3.87
N ARG A 140 -30.83 -4.35 4.44
CA ARG A 140 -30.94 -3.04 3.78
C ARG A 140 -29.57 -2.39 3.56
N LEU A 141 -28.68 -2.45 4.55
CA LEU A 141 -27.31 -1.94 4.43
C LEU A 141 -26.48 -2.72 3.40
N LEU A 142 -26.77 -4.03 3.22
CA LEU A 142 -26.13 -4.87 2.20
C LEU A 142 -26.46 -4.47 0.77
N LEU A 143 -27.68 -3.99 0.52
CA LEU A 143 -28.11 -3.55 -0.81
C LEU A 143 -27.48 -2.19 -1.17
N ASP A 144 -27.48 -1.24 -0.23
CA ASP A 144 -26.88 0.08 -0.41
C ASP A 144 -25.34 -0.04 -0.65
N PHE A 145 -24.71 -1.06 -0.08
CA PHE A 145 -23.30 -1.33 -0.26
C PHE A 145 -22.93 -1.76 -1.68
N LYS A 146 -23.72 -2.65 -2.29
CA LYS A 146 -23.52 -3.06 -3.68
C LYS A 146 -23.65 -1.86 -4.63
N ASP A 147 -24.58 -0.98 -4.36
CA ASP A 147 -24.85 0.19 -5.20
C ASP A 147 -23.72 1.23 -5.10
N VAL A 148 -23.16 1.46 -3.91
CA VAL A 148 -22.03 2.40 -3.70
C VAL A 148 -20.78 2.01 -4.49
N PHE A 149 -20.55 0.70 -4.70
CA PHE A 149 -19.36 0.21 -5.40
C PHE A 149 -19.64 -0.32 -6.81
N SER A 150 -20.92 -0.42 -7.23
CA SER A 150 -21.30 -0.99 -8.52
C SER A 150 -20.81 -0.16 -9.72
N GLU A 151 -20.72 1.16 -9.55
CA GLU A 151 -20.24 2.10 -10.55
C GLU A 151 -18.76 2.51 -10.36
N GLY A 152 -18.05 1.82 -9.46
CA GLY A 152 -16.72 2.19 -9.01
C GLY A 152 -16.79 3.11 -7.77
N PHE A 153 -15.64 3.39 -7.17
CA PHE A 153 -15.53 4.19 -5.95
C PHE A 153 -14.65 5.41 -6.18
N ALA A 154 -15.27 6.59 -6.25
CA ALA A 154 -14.54 7.85 -6.27
C ALA A 154 -14.08 8.20 -4.85
N PHE A 155 -12.81 8.53 -4.69
CA PHE A 155 -12.22 8.89 -3.41
C PHE A 155 -11.62 10.30 -3.42
N ASP A 156 -11.80 10.99 -2.31
CA ASP A 156 -11.13 12.25 -2.01
C ASP A 156 -9.69 12.00 -1.58
N PHE A 157 -9.49 10.95 -0.77
CA PHE A 157 -8.18 10.47 -0.39
C PHE A 157 -8.13 8.96 -0.11
N VAL A 158 -6.94 8.39 -0.27
CA VAL A 158 -6.52 7.06 0.23
C VAL A 158 -5.20 7.25 0.93
N ARG A 159 -5.12 6.97 2.23
CA ARG A 159 -3.90 7.12 3.01
C ARG A 159 -3.74 6.04 4.07
N GLY A 160 -2.51 5.73 4.40
CA GLY A 160 -2.19 4.79 5.46
C GLY A 160 -0.73 4.39 5.47
N ASP A 161 -0.39 3.63 6.51
CA ASP A 161 0.93 3.09 6.70
C ASP A 161 0.88 1.56 6.68
N ALA A 162 1.96 0.93 6.25
CA ALA A 162 2.11 -0.52 6.31
C ALA A 162 3.51 -0.88 6.84
N GLN A 163 3.55 -1.88 7.70
CA GLN A 163 4.80 -2.52 8.14
C GLN A 163 4.98 -3.83 7.41
N ILE A 164 6.21 -4.12 6.99
CA ILE A 164 6.55 -5.38 6.32
C ILE A 164 7.57 -6.11 7.20
N GLU A 165 7.23 -7.33 7.59
CA GLU A 165 8.12 -8.22 8.31
C GLU A 165 8.10 -9.60 7.66
N LYS A 166 9.30 -10.09 7.25
CA LYS A 166 9.46 -11.40 6.61
C LYS A 166 8.47 -11.64 5.47
N GLY A 167 8.30 -10.60 4.61
CA GLY A 167 7.41 -10.66 3.46
C GLY A 167 5.92 -10.53 3.76
N VAL A 168 5.54 -10.30 5.02
CA VAL A 168 4.16 -10.06 5.42
C VAL A 168 3.97 -8.57 5.69
N ALA A 169 3.14 -7.91 4.88
CA ALA A 169 2.73 -6.54 5.08
C ALA A 169 1.51 -6.49 6.01
N THR A 170 1.54 -5.62 7.01
CA THR A 170 0.45 -5.38 7.96
C THR A 170 0.08 -3.90 7.99
N THR A 171 -1.20 -3.61 8.08
CA THR A 171 -1.73 -2.26 8.28
C THR A 171 -2.92 -2.28 9.24
N ASN A 172 -3.12 -1.19 9.96
CA ASN A 172 -4.29 -0.97 10.82
C ASN A 172 -4.91 0.42 10.60
N ASN A 173 -4.48 1.15 9.60
CA ASN A 173 -4.87 2.54 9.39
C ASN A 173 -5.01 2.93 7.91
N LEU A 174 -5.18 1.95 7.01
CA LEU A 174 -5.41 2.29 5.59
C LEU A 174 -6.84 2.80 5.44
N GLN A 175 -6.95 4.09 5.20
CA GLN A 175 -8.21 4.82 5.14
C GLN A 175 -8.48 5.29 3.72
N MET A 176 -9.73 5.18 3.30
CA MET A 176 -10.23 5.79 2.07
C MET A 176 -11.46 6.62 2.41
N LYS A 177 -11.57 7.83 1.88
CA LYS A 177 -12.77 8.64 1.94
C LYS A 177 -13.22 8.96 0.54
N GLY A 178 -14.49 8.74 0.27
CA GLY A 178 -15.17 9.14 -0.94
C GLY A 178 -16.46 9.90 -0.63
N ILE A 179 -17.18 10.30 -1.68
CA ILE A 179 -18.44 11.07 -1.56
C ILE A 179 -19.51 10.26 -0.83
N ASN A 180 -19.54 8.94 -1.03
CA ASN A 180 -20.64 8.09 -0.56
C ASN A 180 -20.27 7.24 0.66
N ALA A 181 -18.99 7.11 1.00
CA ALA A 181 -18.54 6.30 2.12
C ALA A 181 -17.12 6.62 2.55
N ALA A 182 -16.82 6.30 3.81
CA ALA A 182 -15.47 6.17 4.32
C ALA A 182 -15.16 4.69 4.58
N VAL A 183 -13.94 4.25 4.28
CA VAL A 183 -13.50 2.87 4.44
C VAL A 183 -12.22 2.84 5.26
N LEU A 184 -12.19 2.01 6.30
CA LEU A 184 -11.00 1.65 7.04
C LEU A 184 -10.64 0.20 6.73
N LEU A 185 -9.40 -0.04 6.32
CA LEU A 185 -8.86 -1.37 6.08
C LEU A 185 -7.77 -1.66 7.11
N GLU A 186 -7.87 -2.82 7.72
CA GLU A 186 -6.86 -3.38 8.62
C GLU A 186 -6.61 -4.84 8.29
N GLY A 187 -5.39 -5.32 8.52
CA GLY A 187 -5.06 -6.72 8.28
C GLY A 187 -3.65 -6.92 7.76
N ARG A 188 -3.47 -8.05 7.11
CA ARG A 188 -2.16 -8.49 6.62
C ARG A 188 -2.25 -9.11 5.23
N ALA A 189 -1.14 -9.00 4.49
CA ALA A 189 -0.95 -9.63 3.19
C ALA A 189 0.44 -10.31 3.14
N ASP A 190 0.48 -11.59 2.83
CA ASP A 190 1.73 -12.31 2.55
C ASP A 190 2.08 -12.11 1.08
N ILE A 191 3.14 -11.33 0.84
CA ILE A 191 3.54 -10.91 -0.51
C ILE A 191 4.07 -12.12 -1.30
N ALA A 192 4.80 -13.02 -0.65
CA ALA A 192 5.40 -14.17 -1.31
C ALA A 192 4.38 -15.24 -1.69
N ARG A 193 3.34 -15.41 -0.85
CA ARG A 193 2.27 -16.39 -1.06
C ARG A 193 1.07 -15.83 -1.81
N GLU A 194 1.05 -14.53 -2.05
CA GLU A 194 -0.08 -13.81 -2.66
C GLU A 194 -1.42 -14.07 -1.92
N THR A 195 -1.35 -14.15 -0.59
CA THR A 195 -2.52 -14.37 0.27
C THR A 195 -2.75 -13.16 1.16
N GLN A 196 -4.00 -12.93 1.55
CA GLN A 196 -4.37 -11.79 2.39
C GLN A 196 -5.47 -12.16 3.38
N ASP A 197 -5.45 -11.45 4.51
CA ASP A 197 -6.46 -11.51 5.57
C ASP A 197 -6.72 -10.05 5.98
N ILE A 198 -7.78 -9.47 5.43
CA ILE A 198 -8.08 -8.04 5.53
C ILE A 198 -9.50 -7.87 6.05
N HIS A 199 -9.65 -7.06 7.08
CA HIS A 199 -10.92 -6.56 7.58
C HIS A 199 -11.16 -5.15 7.03
N ALA A 200 -12.38 -4.92 6.57
CA ALA A 200 -12.81 -3.61 6.12
C ALA A 200 -14.02 -3.15 6.91
N VAL A 201 -13.93 -1.94 7.43
CA VAL A 201 -15.04 -1.22 8.03
C VAL A 201 -15.46 -0.14 7.06
N VAL A 202 -16.71 -0.15 6.65
CA VAL A 202 -17.24 0.84 5.72
C VAL A 202 -18.33 1.61 6.44
N VAL A 203 -18.20 2.92 6.44
CA VAL A 203 -19.15 3.86 6.98
C VAL A 203 -19.77 4.62 5.80
N PRO A 204 -21.00 4.27 5.40
CA PRO A 204 -21.68 5.04 4.36
C PRO A 204 -21.93 6.47 4.85
N GLU A 205 -21.90 7.46 3.95
CA GLU A 205 -22.25 8.81 4.27
C GLU A 205 -23.78 8.87 4.45
N LEU A 206 -24.21 9.00 5.70
CA LEU A 206 -25.61 8.95 6.09
C LEU A 206 -26.08 10.35 6.44
N ASN A 207 -27.30 10.68 6.02
CA ASN A 207 -28.01 11.84 6.55
C ASN A 207 -28.11 11.75 8.09
N ALA A 208 -28.10 12.88 8.77
CA ALA A 208 -27.95 13.04 10.23
C ALA A 208 -28.81 12.14 11.15
N GLY A 209 -29.82 11.44 10.61
CA GLY A 209 -30.67 10.51 11.37
C GLY A 209 -30.14 9.09 11.56
N THR A 210 -29.15 8.68 10.79
CA THR A 210 -28.62 7.30 10.82
C THR A 210 -27.27 7.19 11.55
N ALA A 211 -26.61 8.31 11.82
CA ALA A 211 -25.36 8.35 12.58
C ALA A 211 -25.50 7.78 14.01
N SER A 212 -26.66 7.98 14.64
CA SER A 212 -26.94 7.45 15.99
C SER A 212 -27.10 5.94 16.05
N LEU A 213 -27.51 5.28 14.95
CA LEU A 213 -27.69 3.83 14.89
C LEU A 213 -26.34 3.10 14.71
N LEU A 214 -25.40 3.71 14.02
CA LEU A 214 -24.06 3.15 13.84
C LEU A 214 -23.23 3.25 15.13
N ALA A 215 -23.36 4.35 15.87
CA ALA A 215 -22.64 4.52 17.15
C ALA A 215 -22.98 3.43 18.18
N SER A 216 -24.18 2.85 18.11
CA SER A 216 -24.61 1.77 19.02
C SER A 216 -24.15 0.38 18.59
N ALA A 217 -23.74 0.19 17.33
CA ALA A 217 -23.38 -1.12 16.77
C ALA A 217 -21.85 -1.37 16.73
N ILE A 218 -21.04 -0.34 17.00
CA ILE A 218 -19.58 -0.41 16.87
C ILE A 218 -18.94 -0.63 18.25
N ASN A 219 -18.25 -1.76 18.40
CA ASN A 219 -17.46 -2.03 19.59
C ASN A 219 -16.22 -1.10 19.62
N PRO A 220 -16.04 -0.25 20.67
CA PRO A 220 -15.02 0.79 20.71
C PRO A 220 -13.57 0.28 20.88
N ALA A 221 -13.34 -1.03 20.87
CA ALA A 221 -12.07 -1.63 21.26
C ALA A 221 -10.93 -1.56 20.24
N VAL A 222 -11.17 -1.08 19.01
CA VAL A 222 -10.13 -1.07 17.96
C VAL A 222 -10.20 0.24 17.20
N GLY A 223 -9.18 1.12 17.31
CA GLY A 223 -8.87 2.26 16.42
C GLY A 223 -10.01 3.08 15.75
N LEU A 224 -11.21 2.56 15.78
CA LEU A 224 -12.43 3.10 15.19
C LEU A 224 -12.88 4.44 15.82
N GLY A 225 -12.58 4.65 17.10
CA GLY A 225 -12.96 5.89 17.77
C GLY A 225 -12.27 7.12 17.19
N SER A 226 -11.01 7.03 16.87
CA SER A 226 -10.26 8.12 16.23
C SER A 226 -10.64 8.30 14.75
N PHE A 227 -10.97 7.20 14.08
CA PHE A 227 -11.44 7.22 12.70
C PHE A 227 -12.80 7.92 12.60
N LEU A 228 -13.77 7.53 13.44
CA LEU A 228 -15.11 8.15 13.46
C LEU A 228 -15.07 9.61 13.90
N ALA A 229 -14.19 9.99 14.83
CA ALA A 229 -14.04 11.38 15.29
C ALA A 229 -13.51 12.32 14.18
N GLN A 230 -12.93 11.81 13.12
CA GLN A 230 -12.50 12.60 11.96
C GLN A 230 -13.64 12.84 10.93
N PHE A 231 -14.76 12.13 11.05
CA PHE A 231 -15.86 12.15 10.08
C PHE A 231 -17.22 12.57 10.68
N LEU A 232 -17.28 12.79 11.98
CA LEU A 232 -18.43 13.37 12.67
C LEU A 232 -18.16 14.84 13.03
#